data_e1d990f58ddd220223554bc2e5970b7a
#
_entry.id   e1d990f58ddd220223554bc2e5970b7a
#
_cell.length_a   1.000
_cell.length_b   1.000
_cell.length_c   1.000
_cell.angle_alpha   90.00
_cell.angle_beta   90.00
_cell.angle_gamma   90.00
#
_symmetry.space_group_name_H-M   'P 1'
#
loop_
_entity.id
_entity.type
_entity.pdbx_description
1 polymer ?
#
loop_
_entity_poly.entity_id
_entity_poly.type
_entity_poly.pdbx_seq_one_letter_code
_entity_poly.pdbx_strand_id
1 'polypeptide(L)'
;ENMSDKISFFDAETYNPASSILDNAMFGKVDSNRADSAEKIQSLAASVFDELDLRLPILETGLTFEVGISGRRLSAPQRQKLAIARNLVKDPQMFIVNEATGVLDSGSKTSVFTAVKSAMKDRGLVWVDSELPDPSQFDRIFMAEAGKVKETSIQESGGVPVSNEADSSGEDDGIGTDAELLARAAFF
;
A
#
# COMPACT_ATOMS: atom_id res chain seq x y z
N GLU A 1 -48.18 5.32 -23.61
CA GLU A 1 -47.13 4.56 -22.95
C GLU A 1 -47.08 5.01 -21.50
N ASN A 2 -47.36 4.10 -20.60
CA ASN A 2 -47.44 4.38 -19.17
C ASN A 2 -46.04 4.64 -18.63
N MET A 3 -45.75 5.84 -18.13
CA MET A 3 -44.46 6.20 -17.55
C MET A 3 -44.16 5.41 -16.27
N SER A 4 -45.15 4.76 -15.68
CA SER A 4 -45.03 3.95 -14.47
C SER A 4 -44.06 2.76 -14.64
N ASP A 5 -43.96 2.20 -15.86
CA ASP A 5 -43.09 1.04 -16.13
C ASP A 5 -41.61 1.43 -16.29
N LYS A 6 -41.29 2.72 -16.32
CA LYS A 6 -39.95 3.27 -16.46
C LYS A 6 -39.36 3.83 -15.17
N ILE A 7 -40.17 3.85 -14.09
CA ILE A 7 -39.78 4.38 -12.80
C ILE A 7 -39.76 3.23 -11.80
N SER A 8 -38.58 2.90 -11.31
CA SER A 8 -38.42 1.96 -10.20
C SER A 8 -38.63 2.73 -8.88
N PHE A 9 -39.66 2.38 -8.14
CA PHE A 9 -39.87 2.93 -6.81
C PHE A 9 -39.01 2.19 -5.79
N PHE A 10 -38.57 2.92 -4.78
CA PHE A 10 -37.87 2.31 -3.65
C PHE A 10 -38.81 1.34 -2.91
N ASP A 11 -38.32 0.12 -2.72
CA ASP A 11 -38.93 -0.90 -1.90
C ASP A 11 -37.90 -1.40 -0.90
N ALA A 12 -38.13 -1.19 0.39
CA ALA A 12 -37.22 -1.57 1.46
C ALA A 12 -37.03 -3.09 1.59
N GLU A 13 -37.96 -3.88 1.03
CA GLU A 13 -37.93 -5.35 1.09
C GLU A 13 -37.17 -5.98 -0.10
N THR A 14 -36.74 -5.17 -1.09
CA THR A 14 -36.09 -5.67 -2.29
C THR A 14 -34.69 -5.06 -2.46
N TYR A 15 -33.72 -5.92 -2.84
CA TYR A 15 -32.38 -5.46 -3.21
C TYR A 15 -32.31 -5.04 -4.67
N ASN A 16 -31.56 -3.97 -4.94
CA ASN A 16 -31.24 -3.57 -6.30
C ASN A 16 -30.05 -4.37 -6.82
N PRO A 17 -30.24 -5.31 -7.77
CA PRO A 17 -29.15 -6.16 -8.26
C PRO A 17 -28.09 -5.40 -9.08
N ALA A 18 -28.39 -4.17 -9.51
CA ALA A 18 -27.47 -3.31 -10.26
C ALA A 18 -26.63 -2.40 -9.36
N SER A 19 -26.90 -2.37 -8.06
CA SER A 19 -26.23 -1.52 -7.08
C SER A 19 -25.19 -2.31 -6.26
N SER A 20 -24.21 -1.60 -5.70
CA SER A 20 -23.22 -2.21 -4.80
C SER A 20 -23.85 -2.64 -3.46
N ILE A 21 -23.13 -3.45 -2.69
CA ILE A 21 -23.51 -3.84 -1.32
C ILE A 21 -23.68 -2.57 -0.46
N LEU A 22 -22.76 -1.61 -0.59
CA LEU A 22 -22.83 -0.36 0.14
C LEU A 22 -24.06 0.46 -0.23
N ASP A 23 -24.37 0.59 -1.53
CA ASP A 23 -25.56 1.32 -1.98
C ASP A 23 -26.85 0.65 -1.49
N ASN A 24 -26.91 -0.66 -1.50
CA ASN A 24 -28.06 -1.41 -0.95
C ASN A 24 -28.18 -1.27 0.57
N ALA A 25 -27.08 -1.18 1.30
CA ALA A 25 -27.09 -0.96 2.74
C ALA A 25 -27.44 0.49 3.11
N MET A 26 -27.00 1.43 2.30
CA MET A 26 -27.18 2.86 2.59
C MET A 26 -28.58 3.39 2.30
N PHE A 27 -29.29 2.78 1.43
CA PHE A 27 -30.60 3.12 0.90
C PHE A 27 -31.07 4.55 1.28
N GLY A 28 -30.81 5.53 0.42
CA GLY A 28 -31.29 6.87 0.66
C GLY A 28 -30.42 7.96 0.04
N LYS A 29 -30.86 9.20 0.23
CA LYS A 29 -30.14 10.37 -0.26
C LYS A 29 -28.98 10.69 0.66
N VAL A 30 -27.78 10.42 0.18
CA VAL A 30 -26.56 10.88 0.86
C VAL A 30 -26.36 12.37 0.60
N ASP A 31 -26.20 13.15 1.67
CA ASP A 31 -25.86 14.57 1.54
C ASP A 31 -24.40 14.71 1.10
N SER A 32 -24.20 14.83 -0.21
CA SER A 32 -22.89 14.97 -0.84
C SER A 32 -22.24 16.35 -0.64
N ASN A 33 -22.94 17.30 0.00
CA ASN A 33 -22.41 18.65 0.20
C ASN A 33 -21.35 18.75 1.32
N ARG A 34 -21.11 17.65 2.06
CA ARG A 34 -20.07 17.59 3.09
C ARG A 34 -18.87 16.83 2.56
N ALA A 35 -17.69 17.46 2.59
CA ALA A 35 -16.45 16.88 2.11
C ALA A 35 -16.10 15.51 2.76
N ASP A 36 -16.47 15.31 4.02
CA ASP A 36 -16.14 14.09 4.80
C ASP A 36 -17.26 13.05 4.79
N SER A 37 -18.36 13.25 4.04
CA SER A 37 -19.52 12.35 4.11
C SER A 37 -19.19 10.94 3.61
N ALA A 38 -18.42 10.82 2.55
CA ALA A 38 -18.04 9.51 1.98
C ALA A 38 -17.20 8.67 2.96
N GLU A 39 -16.21 9.28 3.60
CA GLU A 39 -15.34 8.58 4.58
C GLU A 39 -16.10 8.16 5.83
N LYS A 40 -16.96 9.05 6.36
CA LYS A 40 -17.82 8.76 7.51
C LYS A 40 -18.80 7.63 7.22
N ILE A 41 -19.40 7.61 6.03
CA ILE A 41 -20.30 6.56 5.58
C ILE A 41 -19.57 5.23 5.47
N GLN A 42 -18.40 5.20 4.85
CA GLN A 42 -17.59 3.98 4.73
C GLN A 42 -17.18 3.45 6.10
N SER A 43 -16.75 4.34 7.00
CA SER A 43 -16.37 3.97 8.38
C SER A 43 -17.56 3.42 9.16
N LEU A 44 -18.74 4.06 9.07
CA LEU A 44 -19.95 3.59 9.74
C LEU A 44 -20.43 2.25 9.16
N ALA A 45 -20.45 2.11 7.84
CA ALA A 45 -20.83 0.86 7.19
C ALA A 45 -19.88 -0.28 7.58
N ALA A 46 -18.57 -0.03 7.62
CA ALA A 46 -17.58 -1.01 8.06
C ALA A 46 -17.84 -1.47 9.50
N SER A 47 -18.11 -0.52 10.42
CA SER A 47 -18.44 -0.84 11.82
C SER A 47 -19.70 -1.72 11.93
N VAL A 48 -20.75 -1.34 11.22
CA VAL A 48 -22.02 -2.11 11.23
C VAL A 48 -21.82 -3.50 10.60
N PHE A 49 -21.06 -3.60 9.51
CA PHE A 49 -20.77 -4.90 8.88
C PHE A 49 -19.93 -5.80 9.79
N ASP A 50 -19.01 -5.23 10.58
CA ASP A 50 -18.25 -5.96 11.58
C ASP A 50 -19.15 -6.46 12.73
N GLU A 51 -20.07 -5.62 13.23
CA GLU A 51 -21.02 -5.98 14.29
C GLU A 51 -22.03 -7.06 13.86
N LEU A 52 -22.35 -7.12 12.57
CA LEU A 52 -23.26 -8.12 11.99
C LEU A 52 -22.53 -9.35 11.41
N ASP A 53 -21.25 -9.53 11.65
CA ASP A 53 -20.41 -10.60 11.09
C ASP A 53 -20.45 -10.71 9.56
N LEU A 54 -20.74 -9.60 8.86
CA LEU A 54 -20.80 -9.54 7.40
C LEU A 54 -19.45 -9.29 6.73
N ARG A 55 -18.42 -9.00 7.49
CA ARG A 55 -17.07 -8.68 6.95
C ARG A 55 -16.51 -9.82 6.12
N LEU A 56 -16.58 -11.03 6.63
CA LEU A 56 -16.03 -12.21 5.93
C LEU A 56 -16.80 -12.52 4.64
N PRO A 57 -18.13 -12.59 4.61
CA PRO A 57 -18.92 -12.77 3.38
C PRO A 57 -18.66 -11.69 2.33
N ILE A 58 -18.52 -10.42 2.75
CA ILE A 58 -18.18 -9.30 1.84
C ILE A 58 -16.78 -9.47 1.27
N LEU A 59 -15.81 -9.87 2.10
CA LEU A 59 -14.44 -10.14 1.66
C LEU A 59 -14.39 -11.30 0.65
N GLU A 60 -15.10 -12.39 0.91
CA GLU A 60 -15.19 -13.54 -0.01
C GLU A 60 -15.78 -13.14 -1.35
N THR A 61 -16.82 -12.32 -1.35
CA THR A 61 -17.38 -11.74 -2.58
C THR A 61 -16.34 -10.85 -3.29
N GLY A 62 -15.58 -10.07 -2.52
CA GLY A 62 -14.50 -9.23 -3.02
C GLY A 62 -13.36 -10.01 -3.67
N LEU A 63 -13.07 -11.23 -3.20
CA LEU A 63 -12.03 -12.10 -3.80
C LEU A 63 -12.39 -12.56 -5.22
N THR A 64 -13.66 -12.60 -5.57
CA THR A 64 -14.14 -12.92 -6.91
C THR A 64 -14.30 -11.70 -7.83
N PHE A 65 -14.01 -10.50 -7.32
CA PHE A 65 -14.13 -9.28 -8.07
C PHE A 65 -13.16 -9.21 -9.24
N GLU A 66 -13.68 -9.02 -10.45
CA GLU A 66 -12.86 -8.87 -11.65
C GLU A 66 -12.20 -7.49 -11.69
N VAL A 67 -10.88 -7.45 -11.56
CA VAL A 67 -10.09 -6.21 -11.53
C VAL A 67 -10.01 -5.47 -12.88
N GLY A 68 -10.53 -6.09 -13.95
CA GLY A 68 -10.52 -5.56 -15.31
C GLY A 68 -9.14 -5.64 -15.98
N ILE A 69 -9.09 -5.24 -17.26
CA ILE A 69 -7.85 -5.25 -18.06
C ILE A 69 -6.79 -4.39 -17.36
N SER A 70 -5.62 -4.98 -17.09
CA SER A 70 -4.50 -4.31 -16.37
C SER A 70 -4.88 -3.73 -14.99
N GLY A 71 -5.92 -4.27 -14.35
CA GLY A 71 -6.35 -3.82 -13.04
C GLY A 71 -7.00 -2.42 -13.04
N ARG A 72 -7.60 -1.99 -14.15
CA ARG A 72 -8.18 -0.62 -14.30
C ARG A 72 -9.26 -0.28 -13.29
N ARG A 73 -9.94 -1.29 -12.72
CA ARG A 73 -10.97 -1.09 -11.70
C ARG A 73 -10.39 -0.85 -10.31
N LEU A 74 -9.08 -0.96 -10.15
CA LEU A 74 -8.37 -0.69 -8.91
C LEU A 74 -7.61 0.63 -9.00
N SER A 75 -7.53 1.35 -7.89
CA SER A 75 -6.65 2.52 -7.76
C SER A 75 -5.15 2.11 -7.83
N ALA A 76 -4.25 3.05 -8.07
CA ALA A 76 -2.82 2.77 -8.11
C ALA A 76 -2.30 2.16 -6.78
N PRO A 77 -2.66 2.69 -5.59
CA PRO A 77 -2.33 2.07 -4.30
C PRO A 77 -2.88 0.65 -4.15
N GLN A 78 -4.12 0.40 -4.58
CA GLN A 78 -4.73 -0.93 -4.50
C GLN A 78 -3.99 -1.94 -5.39
N ARG A 79 -3.65 -1.55 -6.64
CA ARG A 79 -2.86 -2.40 -7.55
C ARG A 79 -1.50 -2.75 -6.95
N GLN A 80 -0.84 -1.77 -6.32
CA GLN A 80 0.45 -1.97 -5.69
C GLN A 80 0.38 -2.95 -4.51
N LYS A 81 -0.58 -2.75 -3.61
CA LYS A 81 -0.84 -3.66 -2.49
C LYS A 81 -1.17 -5.08 -2.99
N LEU A 82 -1.99 -5.20 -4.04
CA LEU A 82 -2.33 -6.49 -4.63
C LEU A 82 -1.11 -7.18 -5.28
N ALA A 83 -0.21 -6.42 -5.91
CA ALA A 83 1.02 -6.95 -6.48
C ALA A 83 1.96 -7.52 -5.40
N ILE A 84 2.07 -6.84 -4.26
CA ILE A 84 2.82 -7.34 -3.10
C ILE A 84 2.16 -8.60 -2.55
N ALA A 85 0.85 -8.58 -2.28
CA ALA A 85 0.09 -9.72 -1.76
C ALA A 85 0.22 -10.96 -2.66
N ARG A 86 0.11 -10.79 -4.00
CA ARG A 86 0.26 -11.87 -4.98
C ARG A 86 1.60 -12.60 -4.87
N ASN A 87 2.65 -11.91 -4.51
CA ASN A 87 3.97 -12.52 -4.35
C ASN A 87 4.13 -13.15 -2.97
N LEU A 88 3.57 -12.56 -1.91
CA LEU A 88 3.58 -13.15 -0.56
C LEU A 88 2.77 -14.45 -0.47
N VAL A 89 1.63 -14.54 -1.16
CA VAL A 89 0.80 -15.76 -1.20
C VAL A 89 1.55 -16.98 -1.78
N LYS A 90 2.62 -16.74 -2.56
CA LYS A 90 3.48 -17.83 -3.07
C LYS A 90 4.40 -18.43 -2.01
N ASP A 91 4.36 -17.94 -0.79
CA ASP A 91 5.17 -18.36 0.34
C ASP A 91 6.70 -18.39 0.07
N PRO A 92 7.28 -17.26 -0.40
CA PRO A 92 8.67 -17.22 -0.84
C PRO A 92 9.64 -17.35 0.34
N GLN A 93 10.80 -17.99 0.11
CA GLN A 93 11.90 -18.04 1.08
C GLN A 93 12.70 -16.74 1.10
N MET A 94 12.69 -15.99 0.01
CA MET A 94 13.29 -14.67 -0.12
C MET A 94 12.32 -13.74 -0.85
N PHE A 95 12.15 -12.54 -0.35
CA PHE A 95 11.29 -11.53 -0.95
C PHE A 95 12.07 -10.23 -1.16
N ILE A 96 12.04 -9.72 -2.38
CA ILE A 96 12.69 -8.46 -2.75
C ILE A 96 11.60 -7.43 -3.06
N VAL A 97 11.58 -6.36 -2.29
CA VAL A 97 10.73 -5.18 -2.51
C VAL A 97 11.60 -4.09 -3.09
N ASN A 98 11.34 -3.69 -4.33
CA ASN A 98 12.09 -2.65 -5.02
C ASN A 98 11.15 -1.50 -5.39
N GLU A 99 11.30 -0.36 -4.71
CA GLU A 99 10.50 0.88 -4.90
C GLU A 99 8.98 0.64 -4.98
N ALA A 100 8.52 -0.42 -4.30
CA ALA A 100 7.13 -0.89 -4.44
C ALA A 100 6.14 -0.09 -3.57
N THR A 101 6.56 0.95 -2.88
CA THR A 101 5.71 1.75 -2.00
C THR A 101 5.52 3.20 -2.45
N GLY A 102 6.13 3.61 -3.56
CA GLY A 102 6.16 5.00 -4.02
C GLY A 102 4.80 5.66 -4.24
N VAL A 103 3.76 4.89 -4.59
CA VAL A 103 2.38 5.39 -4.79
C VAL A 103 1.52 5.35 -3.52
N LEU A 104 2.07 4.89 -2.40
CA LEU A 104 1.37 4.77 -1.13
C LEU A 104 1.59 6.02 -0.27
N ASP A 105 0.57 6.40 0.50
CA ASP A 105 0.71 7.36 1.59
C ASP A 105 1.56 6.79 2.74
N SER A 106 2.04 7.65 3.64
CA SER A 106 2.94 7.25 4.74
C SER A 106 2.33 6.19 5.66
N GLY A 107 1.05 6.30 5.99
CA GLY A 107 0.35 5.31 6.83
C GLY A 107 0.23 3.96 6.13
N SER A 108 -0.08 3.95 4.83
CA SER A 108 -0.11 2.74 4.02
C SER A 108 1.28 2.12 3.83
N LYS A 109 2.34 2.93 3.68
CA LYS A 109 3.74 2.42 3.62
C LYS A 109 4.09 1.65 4.88
N THR A 110 3.85 2.23 6.05
CA THR A 110 4.10 1.59 7.35
C THR A 110 3.31 0.31 7.52
N SER A 111 2.01 0.32 7.16
CA SER A 111 1.15 -0.87 7.26
C SER A 111 1.62 -2.00 6.34
N VAL A 112 2.01 -1.68 5.09
CA VAL A 112 2.53 -2.66 4.13
C VAL A 112 3.87 -3.21 4.60
N PHE A 113 4.78 -2.36 5.09
CA PHE A 113 6.06 -2.80 5.64
C PHE A 113 5.88 -3.78 6.79
N THR A 114 5.04 -3.44 7.77
CA THR A 114 4.73 -4.30 8.91
C THR A 114 4.16 -5.64 8.47
N ALA A 115 3.22 -5.63 7.52
CA ALA A 115 2.61 -6.85 6.99
C ALA A 115 3.63 -7.73 6.24
N VAL A 116 4.47 -7.14 5.39
CA VAL A 116 5.53 -7.86 4.66
C VAL A 116 6.54 -8.45 5.64
N LYS A 117 7.01 -7.66 6.60
CA LYS A 117 7.97 -8.13 7.61
C LYS A 117 7.40 -9.27 8.45
N SER A 118 6.13 -9.18 8.85
CA SER A 118 5.46 -10.25 9.58
C SER A 118 5.35 -11.54 8.75
N ALA A 119 4.98 -11.42 7.47
CA ALA A 119 4.88 -12.56 6.56
C ALA A 119 6.23 -13.20 6.24
N MET A 120 7.30 -12.40 6.26
CA MET A 120 8.68 -12.84 5.98
C MET A 120 9.49 -13.13 7.25
N LYS A 121 8.82 -13.29 8.39
CA LYS A 121 9.49 -13.64 9.64
C LYS A 121 10.33 -14.92 9.47
N ASP A 122 11.58 -14.89 9.92
CA ASP A 122 12.57 -15.97 9.80
C ASP A 122 12.93 -16.34 8.35
N ARG A 123 12.74 -15.42 7.39
CA ARG A 123 13.04 -15.57 5.97
C ARG A 123 13.80 -14.35 5.44
N GLY A 124 14.35 -14.47 4.23
CA GLY A 124 15.10 -13.37 3.61
C GLY A 124 14.17 -12.26 3.09
N LEU A 125 14.39 -11.04 3.56
CA LEU A 125 13.70 -9.84 3.02
C LEU A 125 14.75 -8.81 2.60
N VAL A 126 14.67 -8.36 1.35
CA VAL A 126 15.45 -7.25 0.82
C VAL A 126 14.50 -6.11 0.50
N TRP A 127 14.75 -4.95 1.08
CA TRP A 127 13.94 -3.76 0.82
C TRP A 127 14.80 -2.68 0.17
N VAL A 128 14.43 -2.27 -1.02
CA VAL A 128 15.10 -1.21 -1.78
C VAL A 128 14.13 -0.05 -1.96
N ASP A 129 14.46 1.10 -1.41
CA ASP A 129 13.64 2.31 -1.53
C ASP A 129 14.55 3.54 -1.34
N SER A 130 14.14 4.68 -1.84
CA SER A 130 14.81 5.96 -1.59
C SER A 130 14.69 6.39 -0.13
N GLU A 131 13.64 5.98 0.56
CA GLU A 131 13.37 6.24 1.97
C GLU A 131 12.86 4.95 2.65
N LEU A 132 13.61 4.46 3.62
CA LEU A 132 13.22 3.25 4.36
C LEU A 132 12.08 3.58 5.34
N PRO A 133 11.04 2.72 5.43
CA PRO A 133 9.90 2.95 6.31
C PRO A 133 10.26 3.07 7.78
N ASP A 134 11.17 2.23 8.25
CA ASP A 134 11.72 2.23 9.62
C ASP A 134 13.10 1.58 9.60
N PRO A 135 14.16 2.39 9.48
CA PRO A 135 15.53 1.87 9.41
C PRO A 135 15.95 1.01 10.59
N SER A 136 15.39 1.26 11.79
CA SER A 136 15.75 0.52 13.03
C SER A 136 15.33 -0.95 13.00
N GLN A 137 14.46 -1.31 12.07
CA GLN A 137 13.92 -2.66 11.95
C GLN A 137 14.68 -3.55 10.95
N PHE A 138 15.81 -3.09 10.41
CA PHE A 138 16.63 -3.85 9.49
C PHE A 138 17.93 -4.33 10.17
N ASP A 139 18.35 -5.55 9.89
CA ASP A 139 19.60 -6.08 10.44
C ASP A 139 20.83 -5.42 9.81
N ARG A 140 20.74 -5.09 8.51
CA ARG A 140 21.81 -4.43 7.75
C ARG A 140 21.23 -3.43 6.77
N ILE A 141 21.89 -2.29 6.63
CA ILE A 141 21.51 -1.25 5.68
C ILE A 141 22.69 -0.96 4.76
N PHE A 142 22.40 -0.86 3.48
CA PHE A 142 23.39 -0.52 2.46
C PHE A 142 22.95 0.75 1.73
N MET A 143 23.87 1.63 1.45
CA MET A 143 23.67 2.80 0.61
C MET A 143 24.36 2.54 -0.73
N ALA A 144 23.62 2.71 -1.82
CA ALA A 144 24.15 2.68 -3.18
C ALA A 144 24.27 4.12 -3.71
N GLU A 145 25.49 4.55 -4.02
CA GLU A 145 25.80 5.88 -4.51
C GLU A 145 26.93 5.81 -5.53
N ALA A 146 26.78 6.52 -6.65
CA ALA A 146 27.79 6.60 -7.72
C ALA A 146 28.34 5.22 -8.14
N GLY A 147 27.48 4.21 -8.24
CA GLY A 147 27.87 2.84 -8.62
C GLY A 147 28.61 2.04 -7.55
N LYS A 148 28.74 2.57 -6.34
CA LYS A 148 29.33 1.89 -5.19
C LYS A 148 28.27 1.57 -4.14
N VAL A 149 28.44 0.43 -3.46
CA VAL A 149 27.54 0.01 -2.37
C VAL A 149 28.38 -0.01 -1.09
N LYS A 150 27.95 0.74 -0.07
CA LYS A 150 28.58 0.78 1.26
C LYS A 150 27.57 0.36 2.31
N GLU A 151 28.00 -0.44 3.27
CA GLU A 151 27.22 -0.71 4.47
C GLU A 151 27.23 0.52 5.37
N THR A 152 26.07 0.92 5.88
CA THR A 152 25.92 2.08 6.74
C THR A 152 25.25 1.69 8.06
N SER A 153 25.62 2.37 9.13
CA SER A 153 24.99 2.20 10.45
C SER A 153 23.98 3.32 10.70
N ILE A 154 22.91 3.00 11.40
CA ILE A 154 21.92 3.98 11.86
C ILE A 154 22.47 4.62 13.12
N GLN A 155 22.73 5.93 13.11
CA GLN A 155 22.90 6.67 14.35
C GLN A 155 21.50 7.10 14.87
N GLU A 156 21.28 6.98 16.17
CA GLU A 156 20.01 7.21 16.88
C GLU A 156 19.47 8.65 16.83
N SER A 157 20.08 9.54 16.09
CA SER A 157 19.66 10.94 15.97
C SER A 157 19.20 11.26 14.56
N GLY A 158 17.89 11.14 14.31
CA GLY A 158 17.17 11.92 13.30
C GLY A 158 17.48 11.60 11.82
N GLY A 159 17.23 10.40 11.39
CA GLY A 159 16.68 10.18 10.04
C GLY A 159 17.60 10.30 8.82
N VAL A 160 18.91 10.49 8.95
CA VAL A 160 19.86 10.44 7.82
C VAL A 160 20.96 9.44 8.14
N PRO A 161 21.18 8.40 7.31
CA PRO A 161 22.32 7.49 7.50
C PRO A 161 23.63 8.26 7.29
N VAL A 162 24.53 8.17 8.26
CA VAL A 162 25.88 8.73 8.16
C VAL A 162 26.83 7.65 7.66
N SER A 163 27.52 7.91 6.55
CA SER A 163 28.58 7.05 6.06
C SER A 163 29.77 7.11 7.04
N ASN A 164 30.18 5.97 7.60
CA ASN A 164 31.45 5.87 8.31
C ASN A 164 32.57 5.93 7.26
N GLU A 165 33.16 7.10 7.10
CA GLU A 165 34.43 7.25 6.39
C GLU A 165 35.56 6.70 7.24
N ALA A 166 36.06 5.54 6.84
CA ALA A 166 37.44 5.15 7.16
C ALA A 166 38.31 5.78 6.08
N ASP A 167 39.08 6.75 6.50
CA ASP A 167 40.08 7.56 5.82
C ASP A 167 40.87 6.82 4.74
N SER A 168 40.80 7.30 3.49
CA SER A 168 41.94 7.25 2.57
C SER A 168 41.82 8.40 1.55
N SER A 169 42.74 9.34 1.71
CA SER A 169 43.05 10.48 0.84
C SER A 169 43.27 10.08 -0.62
N GLY A 170 42.67 10.87 -1.54
CA GLY A 170 42.95 10.78 -2.98
C GLY A 170 42.09 11.75 -3.77
N GLU A 171 42.71 12.77 -4.31
CA GLU A 171 42.29 13.98 -4.99
C GLU A 171 41.28 13.77 -6.15
N ASP A 172 40.33 14.66 -6.22
CA ASP A 172 39.87 15.61 -7.25
C ASP A 172 39.68 15.12 -8.71
N ASP A 173 38.49 15.30 -9.24
CA ASP A 173 38.16 16.22 -10.33
C ASP A 173 36.65 16.13 -10.71
N GLY A 174 36.11 17.29 -10.90
CA GLY A 174 34.80 17.78 -11.02
C GLY A 174 33.88 17.35 -12.17
N ILE A 175 32.67 17.92 -12.07
CA ILE A 175 31.59 18.17 -13.04
C ILE A 175 30.53 17.06 -13.18
N GLY A 176 29.31 17.47 -12.83
CA GLY A 176 28.11 16.88 -13.38
C GLY A 176 26.93 16.77 -12.39
N THR A 177 26.17 17.84 -12.29
CA THR A 177 24.82 17.83 -11.72
C THR A 177 23.91 16.97 -12.57
N ASP A 178 23.53 15.80 -12.04
CA ASP A 178 22.29 15.13 -12.40
C ASP A 178 21.78 14.38 -11.18
N ALA A 179 20.45 14.43 -10.99
CA ALA A 179 19.76 13.92 -9.84
C ALA A 179 20.19 12.49 -9.50
N GLU A 180 21.04 12.34 -8.48
CA GLU A 180 21.48 11.04 -8.02
C GLU A 180 20.30 10.28 -7.39
N LEU A 181 19.87 9.25 -8.07
CA LEU A 181 18.98 8.24 -7.56
C LEU A 181 19.69 7.52 -6.40
N LEU A 182 19.47 8.00 -5.20
CA LEU A 182 19.87 7.31 -3.97
C LEU A 182 18.99 6.06 -3.80
N ALA A 183 19.48 4.92 -4.28
CA ALA A 183 18.86 3.65 -3.96
C ALA A 183 19.44 3.13 -2.63
N ARG A 184 18.57 2.89 -1.65
CA ARG A 184 18.93 2.24 -0.38
C ARG A 184 18.46 0.79 -0.42
N ALA A 185 19.35 -0.14 -0.14
CA ALA A 185 19.04 -1.56 -0.01
C ALA A 185 19.20 -1.99 1.44
N ALA A 186 18.22 -2.67 1.98
CA ALA A 186 18.25 -3.21 3.33
C ALA A 186 17.99 -4.71 3.31
N PHE A 187 18.69 -5.45 4.14
CA PHE A 187 18.63 -6.91 4.25
C PHE A 187 18.24 -7.31 5.67
N PHE A 188 17.50 -8.39 5.77
CA PHE A 188 17.14 -9.08 7.01
C PHE A 188 17.76 -10.46 7.07
#